data_dcfb342856ca4825beb0fb557bae9bc6
#
_entry.id   dcfb342856ca4825beb0fb557bae9bc6
#
_cell.length_a   1.000
_cell.length_b   1.000
_cell.length_c   1.000
_cell.angle_alpha   90.00
_cell.angle_beta   90.00
_cell.angle_gamma   90.00
#
_symmetry.space_group_name_H-M   'P 1'
#
loop_
_entity.id
_entity.type
_entity.pdbx_description
1 polymer ?
#
loop_
_entity_poly.entity_id
_entity_poly.type
_entity_poly.pdbx_seq_one_letter_code
_entity_poly.pdbx_strand_id
1 'polypeptide(L)'
;MYYDNQPYKKLETNIQKTKRRDGIYHARFFYGSKESNMSRRKRKERQFKTRFKENTHLKIISGGQVETIKRQKTVNIIPRNFKQDDLLGLLSNPSKPIVFATGPAGTGKTMVSTLFAIKQFKEHKVDKIVITRPAVSVDEQHGFLPGSLIEKMAPWTRPIMDVFEEYYHPKEIEYLIEENKIEIAPLAYMRGRTFKNAVILADEMQNATQEQMKMLLTRIGDNSKLIVNGDLAQHDRGYADNGLQNFLEKLKEDDTSMMGLIEFGSKEIERHPAVSEVLRIYRS
;
A
#
# COMPACT_ATOMS: atom_id res chain seq x y z
N MET A 1 42.83 -25.31 20.64
CA MET A 1 43.38 -26.14 19.55
C MET A 1 42.33 -26.32 18.47
N TYR A 2 42.75 -25.98 17.33
CA TYR A 2 42.31 -26.05 15.95
C TYR A 2 41.43 -24.88 15.49
N TYR A 3 42.10 -23.92 14.85
CA TYR A 3 41.59 -22.99 13.84
C TYR A 3 41.35 -23.74 12.54
N ASP A 4 40.25 -23.55 11.88
CA ASP A 4 40.11 -23.96 10.48
C ASP A 4 39.83 -22.70 9.61
N ASN A 5 40.74 -22.53 8.63
CA ASN A 5 40.81 -21.48 7.64
C ASN A 5 39.82 -21.77 6.51
N GLN A 6 38.99 -20.80 6.16
CA GLN A 6 38.27 -20.76 4.87
C GLN A 6 38.92 -19.76 3.94
N PRO A 7 39.15 -20.07 2.67
CA PRO A 7 39.91 -19.22 1.76
C PRO A 7 39.08 -18.15 1.06
N TYR A 8 39.66 -16.97 1.00
CA TYR A 8 39.20 -15.87 0.16
C TYR A 8 39.16 -16.28 -1.32
N LYS A 9 37.98 -16.19 -1.99
CA LYS A 9 37.85 -16.26 -3.43
C LYS A 9 38.52 -15.05 -4.08
N LYS A 10 39.59 -15.31 -4.85
CA LYS A 10 40.25 -14.35 -5.72
C LYS A 10 39.30 -13.77 -6.74
N LEU A 11 39.19 -12.44 -6.77
CA LEU A 11 38.68 -11.69 -7.91
C LEU A 11 39.72 -11.76 -9.04
N GLU A 12 39.39 -12.45 -10.12
CA GLU A 12 40.18 -12.44 -11.34
C GLU A 12 40.03 -11.08 -12.04
N THR A 13 41.09 -10.29 -12.01
CA THR A 13 41.25 -9.08 -12.83
C THR A 13 41.80 -9.47 -14.19
N ASN A 14 40.99 -9.35 -15.24
CA ASN A 14 41.45 -9.49 -16.61
C ASN A 14 42.35 -8.30 -16.97
N ILE A 15 43.65 -8.54 -17.03
CA ILE A 15 44.67 -7.57 -17.50
C ILE A 15 44.92 -7.84 -18.98
N GLN A 16 44.42 -7.00 -19.87
CA GLN A 16 44.89 -7.01 -21.27
C GLN A 16 46.19 -6.24 -21.39
N LYS A 17 47.26 -6.94 -21.75
CA LYS A 17 48.59 -6.35 -22.03
C LYS A 17 48.65 -5.96 -23.51
N THR A 18 48.69 -4.68 -23.83
CA THR A 18 49.04 -4.19 -25.17
C THR A 18 50.50 -3.73 -25.15
N LYS A 19 51.29 -4.28 -26.10
CA LYS A 19 52.71 -3.98 -26.30
C LYS A 19 52.86 -2.83 -27.30
N ARG A 20 53.49 -1.72 -26.89
CA ARG A 20 53.95 -0.67 -27.83
C ARG A 20 55.45 -0.79 -28.09
N ARG A 21 55.91 -0.21 -29.17
CA ARG A 21 57.25 -0.38 -29.76
C ARG A 21 58.43 0.06 -28.86
N ASP A 22 58.17 0.69 -27.72
CA ASP A 22 59.21 1.36 -26.92
C ASP A 22 59.45 0.69 -25.54
N GLY A 23 58.92 -0.52 -25.32
CA GLY A 23 59.34 -1.36 -24.18
C GLY A 23 58.85 -0.92 -22.79
N ILE A 24 58.05 0.15 -22.66
CA ILE A 24 57.58 0.65 -21.36
C ILE A 24 56.16 0.23 -21.11
N TYR A 25 55.91 -0.43 -19.97
CA TYR A 25 54.55 -0.85 -19.55
C TYR A 25 53.93 0.21 -18.65
N HIS A 26 52.82 0.82 -19.08
CA HIS A 26 51.97 1.61 -18.23
C HIS A 26 50.71 0.86 -17.86
N ALA A 27 50.45 0.65 -16.58
CA ALA A 27 49.18 0.15 -16.06
C ALA A 27 48.17 1.32 -16.01
N ARG A 28 47.16 1.29 -16.85
CA ARG A 28 46.00 2.20 -16.73
C ARG A 28 44.93 1.51 -15.89
N PHE A 29 44.68 2.07 -14.72
CA PHE A 29 43.51 1.74 -13.92
C PHE A 29 42.30 2.40 -14.55
N PHE A 30 41.39 1.59 -15.08
CA PHE A 30 40.04 2.09 -15.42
C PHE A 30 39.19 2.06 -14.17
N TYR A 31 38.99 3.20 -13.54
CA TYR A 31 37.87 3.43 -12.66
C TYR A 31 36.62 3.44 -13.51
N GLY A 32 35.84 2.38 -13.47
CA GLY A 32 34.50 2.34 -14.05
C GLY A 32 33.63 3.40 -13.35
N SER A 33 33.41 4.51 -14.03
CA SER A 33 32.71 5.65 -13.49
C SER A 33 31.25 5.28 -13.20
N LYS A 34 30.78 5.60 -11.98
CA LYS A 34 29.36 5.52 -11.58
C LYS A 34 28.43 6.34 -12.50
N GLU A 35 28.98 7.15 -13.40
CA GLU A 35 28.24 7.99 -14.37
C GLU A 35 27.48 7.20 -15.46
N SER A 36 27.97 6.05 -15.88
CA SER A 36 27.29 5.26 -16.94
C SER A 36 25.95 4.68 -16.46
N ASN A 37 25.85 4.33 -15.18
CA ASN A 37 24.62 3.80 -14.60
C ASN A 37 23.58 4.90 -14.30
N MET A 38 24.01 6.11 -13.94
CA MET A 38 23.13 7.27 -13.76
C MET A 38 22.52 7.75 -15.09
N SER A 39 23.28 7.72 -16.16
CA SER A 39 22.79 8.10 -17.50
C SER A 39 21.73 7.13 -18.03
N ARG A 40 21.91 5.82 -17.84
CA ARG A 40 20.92 4.80 -18.21
C ARG A 40 19.64 4.91 -17.39
N ARG A 41 19.75 5.21 -16.09
CA ARG A 41 18.59 5.40 -15.19
C ARG A 41 17.78 6.64 -15.57
N LYS A 42 18.43 7.80 -15.79
CA LYS A 42 17.78 9.04 -16.27
C LYS A 42 17.13 8.87 -17.66
N ARG A 43 17.73 8.07 -18.55
CA ARG A 43 17.16 7.79 -19.88
C ARG A 43 15.91 6.91 -19.78
N LYS A 44 15.91 5.89 -18.90
CA LYS A 44 14.73 5.07 -18.59
C LYS A 44 13.60 5.90 -17.92
N GLU A 45 13.94 6.78 -16.97
CA GLU A 45 12.98 7.70 -16.37
C GLU A 45 12.37 8.67 -17.39
N ARG A 46 13.17 9.24 -18.30
CA ARG A 46 12.63 10.10 -19.37
C ARG A 46 11.69 9.32 -20.30
N GLN A 47 12.06 8.11 -20.73
CA GLN A 47 11.20 7.26 -21.56
C GLN A 47 9.91 6.89 -20.82
N PHE A 48 9.97 6.62 -19.52
CA PHE A 48 8.80 6.30 -18.70
C PHE A 48 7.90 7.53 -18.54
N LYS A 49 8.45 8.69 -18.17
CA LYS A 49 7.70 9.97 -18.05
C LYS A 49 7.05 10.41 -19.36
N THR A 50 7.69 10.18 -20.50
CA THR A 50 7.10 10.46 -21.83
C THR A 50 5.94 9.53 -22.12
N ARG A 51 6.04 8.26 -21.74
CA ARG A 51 5.00 7.24 -21.91
C ARG A 51 3.75 7.51 -21.08
N PHE A 52 3.89 8.12 -19.88
CA PHE A 52 2.77 8.48 -19.00
C PHE A 52 2.11 9.83 -19.36
N LYS A 53 2.82 10.76 -19.98
CA LYS A 53 2.24 12.05 -20.43
C LYS A 53 1.38 11.95 -21.68
N GLU A 54 1.47 10.86 -22.44
CA GLU A 54 0.80 10.71 -23.75
C GLU A 54 -0.39 9.74 -23.71
N ASN A 55 -1.14 9.71 -22.62
CA ASN A 55 -2.23 8.74 -22.41
C ASN A 55 -3.55 9.05 -23.14
N THR A 56 -3.53 9.66 -24.32
CA THR A 56 -4.78 9.93 -25.05
C THR A 56 -4.78 9.64 -26.55
N HIS A 57 -3.69 9.23 -27.18
CA HIS A 57 -3.74 8.95 -28.63
C HIS A 57 -2.87 7.76 -29.04
N LEU A 58 -3.43 6.94 -29.95
CA LEU A 58 -2.75 5.89 -30.70
C LEU A 58 -1.54 6.50 -31.45
N LYS A 59 -0.31 6.18 -31.07
CA LYS A 59 0.86 6.42 -31.91
C LYS A 59 1.19 5.17 -32.71
N ILE A 60 1.11 5.30 -34.02
CA ILE A 60 1.65 4.30 -34.95
C ILE A 60 3.18 4.43 -34.89
N ILE A 61 3.83 3.41 -34.32
CA ILE A 61 5.27 3.27 -34.35
C ILE A 61 5.60 2.59 -35.70
N SER A 62 6.51 3.16 -36.48
CA SER A 62 6.94 2.61 -37.79
C SER A 62 7.48 1.19 -37.60
N GLY A 63 6.76 0.19 -38.12
CA GLY A 63 7.10 -1.21 -37.99
C GLY A 63 5.91 -2.16 -37.83
N GLY A 64 4.67 -1.67 -37.90
CA GLY A 64 3.46 -2.52 -37.98
C GLY A 64 3.05 -3.27 -36.70
N GLN A 65 3.67 -3.05 -35.55
CA GLN A 65 3.21 -3.60 -34.27
C GLN A 65 2.31 -2.60 -33.58
N VAL A 66 1.02 -2.89 -33.53
CA VAL A 66 0.03 -2.17 -32.73
C VAL A 66 0.13 -2.69 -31.28
N GLU A 67 0.88 -2.00 -30.42
CA GLU A 67 0.71 -2.19 -28.98
C GLU A 67 -0.67 -1.68 -28.60
N THR A 68 -1.58 -2.58 -28.31
CA THR A 68 -2.89 -2.26 -27.73
C THR A 68 -2.65 -1.58 -26.39
N ILE A 69 -2.80 -0.25 -26.34
CA ILE A 69 -2.87 0.48 -25.08
C ILE A 69 -4.10 -0.08 -24.35
N LYS A 70 -3.88 -0.92 -23.34
CA LYS A 70 -4.97 -1.39 -22.46
C LYS A 70 -5.61 -0.12 -21.90
N ARG A 71 -6.86 0.15 -22.32
CA ARG A 71 -7.67 1.23 -21.70
C ARG A 71 -7.56 1.08 -20.20
N GLN A 72 -7.16 2.12 -19.51
CA GLN A 72 -7.16 2.11 -18.05
C GLN A 72 -8.57 1.75 -17.61
N LYS A 73 -8.70 0.66 -16.85
CA LYS A 73 -10.00 0.24 -16.32
C LYS A 73 -10.55 1.39 -15.46
N THR A 74 -11.71 1.88 -15.79
CA THR A 74 -12.46 2.80 -14.91
C THR A 74 -12.87 2.03 -13.66
N VAL A 75 -12.74 2.67 -12.49
CA VAL A 75 -13.15 2.04 -11.22
C VAL A 75 -14.65 2.19 -11.06
N ASN A 76 -15.35 1.09 -11.26
CA ASN A 76 -16.78 1.03 -11.00
C ASN A 76 -17.00 0.21 -9.72
N ILE A 77 -17.49 0.85 -8.67
CA ILE A 77 -17.73 0.21 -7.38
C ILE A 77 -19.19 -0.25 -7.37
N ILE A 78 -19.39 -1.56 -7.34
CA ILE A 78 -20.72 -2.17 -7.29
C ILE A 78 -20.90 -2.79 -5.90
N PRO A 79 -21.71 -2.16 -5.01
CA PRO A 79 -22.03 -2.72 -3.71
C PRO A 79 -22.76 -4.06 -3.86
N ARG A 80 -22.41 -5.03 -3.05
CA ARG A 80 -23.05 -6.36 -3.03
C ARG A 80 -24.22 -6.44 -2.03
N ASN A 81 -24.25 -5.52 -1.08
CA ASN A 81 -25.30 -5.40 -0.08
C ASN A 81 -25.53 -3.94 0.33
N PHE A 82 -26.61 -3.67 1.02
CA PHE A 82 -27.00 -2.32 1.44
C PHE A 82 -25.94 -1.63 2.32
N LYS A 83 -25.26 -2.38 3.20
CA LYS A 83 -24.23 -1.79 4.07
C LYS A 83 -23.00 -1.34 3.30
N GLN A 84 -22.63 -2.04 2.22
CA GLN A 84 -21.57 -1.57 1.32
C GLN A 84 -22.01 -0.33 0.55
N ASP A 85 -23.28 -0.21 0.18
CA ASP A 85 -23.83 0.99 -0.47
C ASP A 85 -23.85 2.18 0.50
N ASP A 86 -24.31 1.97 1.72
CA ASP A 86 -24.26 2.98 2.80
C ASP A 86 -22.83 3.44 3.06
N LEU A 87 -21.85 2.50 3.13
CA LEU A 87 -20.44 2.84 3.27
C LEU A 87 -19.98 3.72 2.11
N LEU A 88 -20.30 3.34 0.87
CA LEU A 88 -19.93 4.13 -0.32
C LEU A 88 -20.59 5.52 -0.30
N GLY A 89 -21.81 5.62 0.19
CA GLY A 89 -22.51 6.89 0.42
C GLY A 89 -21.76 7.79 1.40
N LEU A 90 -21.35 7.26 2.56
CA LEU A 90 -20.53 8.00 3.54
C LEU A 90 -19.15 8.40 2.98
N LEU A 91 -18.47 7.48 2.28
CA LEU A 91 -17.19 7.76 1.66
C LEU A 91 -17.28 8.88 0.61
N SER A 92 -18.39 8.91 -0.12
CA SER A 92 -18.62 9.93 -1.17
C SER A 92 -19.09 11.29 -0.60
N ASN A 93 -19.53 11.33 0.66
CA ASN A 93 -19.99 12.54 1.29
C ASN A 93 -18.82 13.44 1.72
N PRO A 94 -18.66 14.65 1.15
CA PRO A 94 -17.56 15.56 1.50
C PRO A 94 -17.65 16.09 2.94
N SER A 95 -18.85 16.12 3.55
CA SER A 95 -19.04 16.53 4.94
C SER A 95 -18.60 15.49 5.97
N LYS A 96 -18.21 14.30 5.53
CA LYS A 96 -17.76 13.20 6.38
C LYS A 96 -16.28 12.87 6.10
N PRO A 97 -15.33 13.75 6.45
CA PRO A 97 -13.90 13.51 6.18
C PRO A 97 -13.34 12.27 6.88
N ILE A 98 -13.93 11.82 7.98
CA ILE A 98 -13.53 10.60 8.69
C ILE A 98 -14.68 9.60 8.64
N VAL A 99 -14.41 8.38 8.17
CA VAL A 99 -15.41 7.31 8.07
C VAL A 99 -14.87 6.04 8.73
N PHE A 100 -15.65 5.50 9.63
CA PHE A 100 -15.39 4.22 10.29
C PHE A 100 -16.23 3.11 9.64
N ALA A 101 -15.60 2.00 9.30
CA ALA A 101 -16.24 0.79 8.82
C ALA A 101 -15.83 -0.39 9.70
N THR A 102 -16.73 -0.86 10.53
CA THR A 102 -16.45 -1.94 11.50
C THR A 102 -17.34 -3.15 11.27
N GLY A 103 -16.88 -4.31 11.74
CA GLY A 103 -17.62 -5.57 11.69
C GLY A 103 -16.78 -6.75 11.18
N PRO A 104 -17.39 -7.92 11.02
CA PRO A 104 -16.69 -9.18 10.76
C PRO A 104 -15.86 -9.16 9.47
N ALA A 105 -14.82 -10.01 9.43
CA ALA A 105 -14.05 -10.26 8.22
C ALA A 105 -14.95 -10.83 7.11
N GLY A 106 -14.66 -10.44 5.86
CA GLY A 106 -15.43 -10.91 4.69
C GLY A 106 -16.67 -10.08 4.37
N THR A 107 -16.91 -8.95 5.03
CA THR A 107 -18.01 -8.02 4.70
C THR A 107 -17.64 -6.99 3.63
N GLY A 108 -16.39 -7.00 3.15
CA GLY A 108 -15.94 -6.16 2.04
C GLY A 108 -15.48 -4.76 2.44
N LYS A 109 -15.32 -4.44 3.75
CA LYS A 109 -14.86 -3.12 4.23
C LYS A 109 -13.60 -2.66 3.50
N THR A 110 -12.53 -3.43 3.61
CA THR A 110 -11.23 -3.10 3.02
C THR A 110 -11.30 -3.00 1.49
N MET A 111 -12.06 -3.88 0.85
CA MET A 111 -12.25 -3.87 -0.61
C MET A 111 -12.96 -2.57 -1.06
N VAL A 112 -14.10 -2.22 -0.48
CA VAL A 112 -14.85 -1.01 -0.85
C VAL A 112 -14.03 0.25 -0.57
N SER A 113 -13.37 0.30 0.58
CA SER A 113 -12.48 1.41 0.96
C SER A 113 -11.32 1.58 -0.03
N THR A 114 -10.70 0.48 -0.44
CA THR A 114 -9.58 0.49 -1.40
C THR A 114 -10.06 0.92 -2.80
N LEU A 115 -11.17 0.38 -3.26
CA LEU A 115 -11.77 0.77 -4.55
C LEU A 115 -12.14 2.25 -4.57
N PHE A 116 -12.68 2.79 -3.47
CA PHE A 116 -12.95 4.21 -3.34
C PHE A 116 -11.66 5.03 -3.43
N ALA A 117 -10.60 4.65 -2.71
CA ALA A 117 -9.32 5.34 -2.76
C ALA A 117 -8.72 5.35 -4.17
N ILE A 118 -8.73 4.20 -4.86
CA ILE A 118 -8.26 4.08 -6.25
C ILE A 118 -9.09 4.97 -7.17
N LYS A 119 -10.42 5.01 -7.00
CA LYS A 119 -11.31 5.86 -7.79
C LYS A 119 -10.97 7.34 -7.60
N GLN A 120 -10.85 7.82 -6.36
CA GLN A 120 -10.51 9.21 -6.07
C GLN A 120 -9.15 9.61 -6.68
N PHE A 121 -8.18 8.71 -6.59
CA PHE A 121 -6.85 8.93 -7.15
C PHE A 121 -6.84 8.94 -8.68
N LYS A 122 -7.55 8.01 -9.35
CA LYS A 122 -7.67 7.98 -10.82
C LYS A 122 -8.44 9.17 -11.38
N GLU A 123 -9.41 9.68 -10.63
CA GLU A 123 -10.18 10.87 -10.98
C GLU A 123 -9.45 12.18 -10.62
N HIS A 124 -8.20 12.10 -10.16
CA HIS A 124 -7.38 13.25 -9.74
C HIS A 124 -8.04 14.14 -8.67
N LYS A 125 -8.90 13.57 -7.85
CA LYS A 125 -9.54 14.26 -6.73
C LYS A 125 -8.62 14.32 -5.51
N VAL A 126 -7.67 13.40 -5.44
CA VAL A 126 -6.58 13.37 -4.46
C VAL A 126 -5.26 13.10 -5.15
N ASP A 127 -4.17 13.53 -4.53
CA ASP A 127 -2.80 13.39 -5.05
C ASP A 127 -2.09 12.14 -4.52
N LYS A 128 -2.61 11.57 -3.43
CA LYS A 128 -1.95 10.48 -2.70
C LYS A 128 -2.94 9.51 -2.08
N ILE A 129 -2.54 8.24 -2.03
CA ILE A 129 -3.16 7.22 -1.18
C ILE A 129 -2.14 6.80 -0.12
N VAL A 130 -2.55 6.82 1.15
CA VAL A 130 -1.72 6.40 2.28
C VAL A 130 -2.34 5.16 2.90
N ILE A 131 -1.58 4.09 3.02
CA ILE A 131 -2.01 2.82 3.59
C ILE A 131 -1.28 2.64 4.91
N THR A 132 -2.02 2.47 5.99
CA THR A 132 -1.46 2.27 7.32
C THR A 132 -2.17 1.17 8.07
N ARG A 133 -1.43 0.54 8.99
CA ARG A 133 -1.92 -0.51 9.88
C ARG A 133 -1.14 -0.43 11.21
N PRO A 134 -1.76 -0.74 12.35
CA PRO A 134 -1.03 -0.95 13.59
C PRO A 134 -0.06 -2.13 13.46
N ALA A 135 1.15 -1.99 13.97
CA ALA A 135 2.04 -3.13 14.14
C ALA A 135 1.51 -4.03 15.26
N VAL A 136 1.37 -5.32 14.99
CA VAL A 136 0.96 -6.33 15.99
C VAL A 136 2.21 -7.10 16.38
N SER A 137 2.39 -7.36 17.66
CA SER A 137 3.56 -8.06 18.21
C SER A 137 3.73 -9.53 17.77
N VAL A 138 2.84 -10.04 16.92
CA VAL A 138 3.01 -11.35 16.25
C VAL A 138 4.32 -11.40 15.44
N ASP A 139 4.87 -10.24 15.08
CA ASP A 139 6.16 -10.12 14.40
C ASP A 139 7.36 -10.52 15.26
N GLU A 140 7.26 -10.48 16.58
CA GLU A 140 8.31 -10.95 17.47
C GLU A 140 8.50 -12.47 17.37
N GLN A 141 7.49 -13.23 16.93
CA GLN A 141 7.58 -14.68 16.74
C GLN A 141 8.23 -15.09 15.40
N HIS A 142 8.25 -14.19 14.42
CA HIS A 142 8.79 -14.49 13.08
C HIS A 142 10.24 -14.03 12.88
N GLY A 143 10.86 -13.49 13.95
CA GLY A 143 12.24 -13.03 13.89
C GLY A 143 12.43 -11.77 13.04
N PHE A 144 13.65 -11.32 12.95
CA PHE A 144 14.05 -10.13 12.19
C PHE A 144 14.01 -10.43 10.69
N LEU A 145 12.89 -10.15 10.02
CA LEU A 145 12.80 -10.25 8.56
C LEU A 145 13.80 -9.24 7.95
N PRO A 146 14.79 -9.68 7.16
CA PRO A 146 15.66 -8.76 6.42
C PRO A 146 14.86 -8.05 5.33
N GLY A 147 15.23 -6.81 5.02
CA GLY A 147 14.61 -6.04 3.95
C GLY A 147 14.18 -4.64 4.35
N SER A 148 13.71 -3.88 3.37
CA SER A 148 13.16 -2.55 3.55
C SER A 148 11.86 -2.59 4.36
N LEU A 149 11.46 -1.43 4.92
CA LEU A 149 10.20 -1.32 5.65
C LEU A 149 8.99 -1.75 4.80
N ILE A 150 9.00 -1.42 3.51
CA ILE A 150 7.94 -1.77 2.55
C ILE A 150 7.88 -3.29 2.37
N GLU A 151 9.03 -3.97 2.22
CA GLU A 151 9.09 -5.43 2.11
C GLU A 151 8.55 -6.11 3.37
N LYS A 152 8.85 -5.56 4.55
CA LYS A 152 8.32 -6.07 5.83
C LYS A 152 6.81 -5.90 5.96
N MET A 153 6.25 -4.84 5.37
CA MET A 153 4.81 -4.59 5.37
C MET A 153 4.05 -5.32 4.25
N ALA A 154 4.74 -5.84 3.24
CA ALA A 154 4.12 -6.46 2.08
C ALA A 154 3.11 -7.58 2.42
N PRO A 155 3.38 -8.53 3.36
CA PRO A 155 2.41 -9.55 3.72
C PRO A 155 1.09 -8.98 4.26
N TRP A 156 1.15 -7.89 5.03
CA TRP A 156 -0.02 -7.30 5.67
C TRP A 156 -0.83 -6.39 4.75
N THR A 157 -0.19 -5.81 3.76
CA THR A 157 -0.85 -4.96 2.76
C THR A 157 -1.34 -5.75 1.55
N ARG A 158 -1.02 -7.05 1.47
CA ARG A 158 -1.36 -7.90 0.33
C ARG A 158 -2.85 -7.84 -0.06
N PRO A 159 -3.84 -7.91 0.87
CA PRO A 159 -5.25 -7.83 0.50
C PRO A 159 -5.64 -6.50 -0.16
N ILE A 160 -4.97 -5.42 0.23
CA ILE A 160 -5.15 -4.10 -0.40
C ILE A 160 -4.47 -4.07 -1.76
N MET A 161 -3.24 -4.59 -1.86
CA MET A 161 -2.46 -4.59 -3.11
C MET A 161 -3.11 -5.47 -4.18
N ASP A 162 -3.75 -6.57 -3.82
CA ASP A 162 -4.51 -7.42 -4.75
C ASP A 162 -5.63 -6.61 -5.44
N VAL A 163 -6.31 -5.70 -4.73
CA VAL A 163 -7.30 -4.79 -5.32
C VAL A 163 -6.65 -3.77 -6.24
N PHE A 164 -5.46 -3.25 -5.90
CA PHE A 164 -4.71 -2.36 -6.81
C PHE A 164 -4.31 -3.06 -8.11
N GLU A 165 -3.88 -4.32 -8.04
CA GLU A 165 -3.47 -5.11 -9.21
C GLU A 165 -4.60 -5.37 -10.22
N GLU A 166 -5.87 -5.25 -9.80
CA GLU A 166 -7.01 -5.29 -10.72
C GLU A 166 -7.08 -4.07 -11.66
N TYR A 167 -6.55 -2.92 -11.23
CA TYR A 167 -6.67 -1.63 -11.91
C TYR A 167 -5.35 -1.06 -12.44
N TYR A 168 -4.22 -1.54 -11.95
CA TYR A 168 -2.89 -1.11 -12.31
C TYR A 168 -2.01 -2.31 -12.64
N HIS A 169 -1.05 -2.11 -13.53
CA HIS A 169 -0.02 -3.12 -13.75
C HIS A 169 0.98 -3.10 -12.57
N PRO A 170 1.56 -4.25 -12.12
CA PRO A 170 2.51 -4.29 -11.00
C PRO A 170 3.64 -3.25 -11.09
N LYS A 171 4.24 -3.06 -12.27
CA LYS A 171 5.28 -2.02 -12.51
C LYS A 171 4.77 -0.59 -12.35
N GLU A 172 3.49 -0.38 -12.57
CA GLU A 172 2.83 0.92 -12.37
C GLU A 172 2.64 1.19 -10.88
N ILE A 173 2.29 0.17 -10.12
CA ILE A 173 2.19 0.23 -8.67
C ILE A 173 3.56 0.53 -8.06
N GLU A 174 4.62 -0.20 -8.47
CA GLU A 174 5.99 0.07 -8.04
C GLU A 174 6.39 1.53 -8.29
N TYR A 175 6.10 2.04 -9.49
CA TYR A 175 6.36 3.44 -9.82
C TYR A 175 5.59 4.42 -8.93
N LEU A 176 4.30 4.16 -8.67
CA LEU A 176 3.47 5.02 -7.82
C LEU A 176 3.97 5.03 -6.36
N ILE A 177 4.52 3.91 -5.89
CA ILE A 177 5.17 3.82 -4.57
C ILE A 177 6.49 4.61 -4.57
N GLU A 178 7.34 4.45 -5.58
CA GLU A 178 8.61 5.19 -5.71
C GLU A 178 8.40 6.71 -5.78
N GLU A 179 7.33 7.16 -6.45
CA GLU A 179 6.95 8.59 -6.56
C GLU A 179 6.17 9.07 -5.32
N ASN A 180 6.01 8.24 -4.29
CA ASN A 180 5.23 8.53 -3.08
C ASN A 180 3.76 8.93 -3.36
N LYS A 181 3.17 8.44 -4.46
CA LYS A 181 1.75 8.58 -4.77
C LYS A 181 0.91 7.52 -4.05
N ILE A 182 1.48 6.35 -3.86
CA ILE A 182 1.01 5.33 -2.93
C ILE A 182 2.06 5.23 -1.83
N GLU A 183 1.68 5.49 -0.60
CA GLU A 183 2.56 5.39 0.56
C GLU A 183 2.06 4.28 1.48
N ILE A 184 2.95 3.35 1.80
CA ILE A 184 2.72 2.28 2.78
C ILE A 184 3.56 2.60 3.99
N ALA A 185 2.92 2.89 5.13
CA ALA A 185 3.62 3.28 6.35
C ALA A 185 2.99 2.64 7.59
N PRO A 186 3.79 2.08 8.51
CA PRO A 186 3.30 1.69 9.82
C PRO A 186 2.65 2.88 10.54
N LEU A 187 1.66 2.61 11.36
CA LEU A 187 0.92 3.66 12.08
C LEU A 187 1.84 4.57 12.90
N ALA A 188 2.90 4.03 13.50
CA ALA A 188 3.87 4.79 14.28
C ALA A 188 4.60 5.89 13.47
N TYR A 189 4.78 5.70 12.16
CA TYR A 189 5.47 6.65 11.27
C TYR A 189 4.59 7.81 10.81
N MET A 190 3.33 7.83 11.19
CA MET A 190 2.39 8.92 10.89
C MET A 190 2.48 10.08 11.89
N ARG A 191 3.17 9.87 13.02
CA ARG A 191 3.29 10.89 14.07
C ARG A 191 3.98 12.16 13.55
N GLY A 192 3.41 13.34 13.89
CA GLY A 192 3.95 14.63 13.50
C GLY A 192 3.67 15.04 12.05
N ARG A 193 2.95 14.22 11.29
CA ARG A 193 2.59 14.50 9.89
C ARG A 193 1.15 15.02 9.77
N THR A 194 0.88 15.70 8.68
CA THR A 194 -0.48 16.07 8.25
C THR A 194 -0.64 15.72 6.79
N PHE A 195 -1.66 14.94 6.47
CA PHE A 195 -1.92 14.47 5.11
C PHE A 195 -2.98 15.36 4.46
N LYS A 196 -2.60 16.01 3.36
CA LYS A 196 -3.47 16.86 2.53
C LYS A 196 -3.65 16.23 1.16
N ASN A 197 -4.80 16.48 0.54
CA ASN A 197 -5.16 15.95 -0.77
C ASN A 197 -4.97 14.43 -0.85
N ALA A 198 -5.39 13.70 0.19
CA ALA A 198 -5.08 12.28 0.33
C ALA A 198 -6.29 11.46 0.78
N VAL A 199 -6.34 10.20 0.33
CA VAL A 199 -7.14 9.17 1.01
C VAL A 199 -6.22 8.35 1.88
N ILE A 200 -6.53 8.26 3.17
CA ILE A 200 -5.80 7.50 4.17
C ILE A 200 -6.62 6.25 4.48
N LEU A 201 -6.09 5.08 4.16
CA LEU A 201 -6.65 3.77 4.48
C LEU A 201 -5.97 3.24 5.74
N ALA A 202 -6.67 3.26 6.85
CA ALA A 202 -6.21 2.70 8.12
C ALA A 202 -6.95 1.36 8.34
N ASP A 203 -6.24 0.25 8.16
CA ASP A 203 -6.82 -1.09 8.21
C ASP A 203 -6.43 -1.82 9.51
N GLU A 204 -7.24 -2.80 9.94
CA GLU A 204 -7.07 -3.59 11.17
C GLU A 204 -6.90 -2.73 12.44
N MET A 205 -7.63 -1.63 12.51
CA MET A 205 -7.47 -0.63 13.56
C MET A 205 -7.99 -1.07 14.93
N GLN A 206 -8.64 -2.23 15.07
CA GLN A 206 -8.93 -2.84 16.37
C GLN A 206 -7.65 -3.16 17.16
N ASN A 207 -6.51 -3.27 16.48
CA ASN A 207 -5.21 -3.52 17.10
C ASN A 207 -4.46 -2.22 17.49
N ALA A 208 -5.05 -1.05 17.30
CA ALA A 208 -4.48 0.22 17.73
C ALA A 208 -4.80 0.51 19.22
N THR A 209 -3.83 1.09 19.94
CA THR A 209 -4.08 1.65 21.27
C THR A 209 -4.88 2.96 21.16
N GLN A 210 -5.44 3.43 22.30
CA GLN A 210 -6.16 4.72 22.34
C GLN A 210 -5.27 5.88 21.89
N GLU A 211 -4.00 5.90 22.29
CA GLU A 211 -3.04 6.92 21.89
C GLU A 211 -2.74 6.87 20.39
N GLN A 212 -2.59 5.66 19.84
CA GLN A 212 -2.39 5.47 18.41
C GLN A 212 -3.61 5.91 17.61
N MET A 213 -4.82 5.58 18.07
CA MET A 213 -6.06 6.04 17.44
C MET A 213 -6.17 7.57 17.47
N LYS A 214 -5.98 8.20 18.63
CA LYS A 214 -5.98 9.67 18.76
C LYS A 214 -4.92 10.30 17.86
N MET A 215 -3.72 9.74 17.85
CA MET A 215 -2.63 10.20 16.99
C MET A 215 -3.05 10.16 15.51
N LEU A 216 -3.62 9.06 15.01
CA LEU A 216 -4.05 8.92 13.62
C LEU A 216 -5.16 9.91 13.25
N LEU A 217 -6.22 9.98 14.06
CA LEU A 217 -7.39 10.81 13.78
C LEU A 217 -7.05 12.30 13.69
N THR A 218 -5.93 12.71 14.30
CA THR A 218 -5.44 14.10 14.23
C THR A 218 -4.47 14.35 13.08
N ARG A 219 -4.28 13.39 12.15
CA ARG A 219 -3.36 13.54 10.99
C ARG A 219 -4.05 14.00 9.71
N ILE A 220 -5.38 14.02 9.70
CA ILE A 220 -6.14 14.46 8.53
C ILE A 220 -5.91 15.96 8.26
N GLY A 221 -5.68 16.32 7.02
CA GLY A 221 -5.53 17.69 6.54
C GLY A 221 -6.56 18.02 5.44
N ASP A 222 -6.41 19.17 4.84
CA ASP A 222 -7.33 19.71 3.86
C ASP A 222 -7.51 18.76 2.66
N ASN A 223 -8.73 18.67 2.15
CA ASN A 223 -9.12 17.85 1.00
C ASN A 223 -8.70 16.38 1.16
N SER A 224 -8.81 15.83 2.37
CA SER A 224 -8.44 14.45 2.65
C SER A 224 -9.59 13.67 3.23
N LYS A 225 -9.55 12.34 3.05
CA LYS A 225 -10.49 11.37 3.62
C LYS A 225 -9.71 10.34 4.40
N LEU A 226 -10.06 10.15 5.66
CA LEU A 226 -9.55 9.07 6.50
C LEU A 226 -10.61 7.98 6.62
N ILE A 227 -10.25 6.77 6.23
CA ILE A 227 -11.10 5.59 6.29
C ILE A 227 -10.49 4.63 7.30
N VAL A 228 -11.24 4.31 8.33
CA VAL A 228 -10.80 3.48 9.46
C VAL A 228 -11.57 2.17 9.41
N ASN A 229 -10.88 1.08 9.06
CA ASN A 229 -11.45 -0.26 9.04
C ASN A 229 -11.02 -1.06 10.26
N GLY A 230 -11.92 -1.90 10.78
CA GLY A 230 -11.59 -2.80 11.88
C GLY A 230 -12.64 -3.86 12.13
N ASP A 231 -12.25 -4.90 12.86
CA ASP A 231 -13.12 -5.95 13.36
C ASP A 231 -12.98 -6.04 14.88
N LEU A 232 -13.94 -5.49 15.61
CA LEU A 232 -13.89 -5.42 17.08
C LEU A 232 -13.87 -6.81 17.75
N ALA A 233 -14.32 -7.86 17.02
CA ALA A 233 -14.29 -9.24 17.51
C ALA A 233 -12.93 -9.93 17.32
N GLN A 234 -12.06 -9.37 16.47
CA GLN A 234 -10.73 -9.92 16.14
C GLN A 234 -9.62 -9.06 16.75
N HIS A 235 -9.64 -8.91 18.06
CA HIS A 235 -8.62 -8.14 18.77
C HIS A 235 -7.48 -9.06 19.21
N ASP A 236 -6.31 -8.93 18.57
CA ASP A 236 -5.15 -9.81 18.77
C ASP A 236 -4.29 -9.45 20.01
N ARG A 237 -4.57 -8.35 20.69
CA ARG A 237 -3.80 -7.84 21.84
C ARG A 237 -4.32 -8.30 23.21
N GLY A 238 -5.22 -9.28 23.27
CA GLY A 238 -5.80 -9.76 24.53
C GLY A 238 -6.63 -8.68 25.22
N TYR A 239 -6.45 -8.48 26.53
CA TYR A 239 -7.16 -7.45 27.33
C TYR A 239 -6.57 -6.03 27.19
N ALA A 240 -5.62 -5.80 26.28
CA ALA A 240 -5.06 -4.48 26.09
C ALA A 240 -6.08 -3.54 25.43
N ASP A 241 -5.97 -2.25 25.72
CA ASP A 241 -6.82 -1.17 25.23
C ASP A 241 -7.09 -1.23 23.72
N ASN A 242 -8.33 -1.52 23.34
CA ASN A 242 -8.80 -1.39 21.97
C ASN A 242 -9.17 0.08 21.71
N GLY A 243 -8.24 0.81 21.08
CA GLY A 243 -8.43 2.24 20.82
C GLY A 243 -9.58 2.52 19.86
N LEU A 244 -9.86 1.61 18.92
CA LEU A 244 -11.00 1.74 18.00
C LEU A 244 -12.32 1.62 18.76
N GLN A 245 -12.47 0.58 19.58
CA GLN A 245 -13.68 0.38 20.39
C GLN A 245 -13.94 1.58 21.31
N ASN A 246 -12.91 1.99 22.07
CA ASN A 246 -13.03 3.13 22.98
C ASN A 246 -13.43 4.42 22.26
N PHE A 247 -12.89 4.66 21.08
CA PHE A 247 -13.26 5.84 20.30
C PHE A 247 -14.69 5.76 19.78
N LEU A 248 -15.12 4.60 19.29
CA LEU A 248 -16.49 4.41 18.77
C LEU A 248 -17.55 4.53 19.86
N GLU A 249 -17.27 4.09 21.09
CA GLU A 249 -18.16 4.31 22.23
C GLU A 249 -18.37 5.81 22.48
N LYS A 250 -17.30 6.59 22.52
CA LYS A 250 -17.37 8.05 22.64
C LYS A 250 -18.08 8.72 21.46
N LEU A 251 -17.83 8.23 20.24
CA LEU A 251 -18.46 8.74 19.03
C LEU A 251 -19.97 8.56 19.02
N LYS A 252 -20.49 7.50 19.66
CA LYS A 252 -21.94 7.25 19.77
C LYS A 252 -22.61 8.17 20.79
N GLU A 253 -21.85 8.70 21.73
CA GLU A 253 -22.33 9.65 22.76
C GLU A 253 -22.24 11.10 22.31
N ASP A 254 -21.50 11.39 21.22
CA ASP A 254 -21.23 12.74 20.72
C ASP A 254 -21.95 12.98 19.39
N ASP A 255 -22.58 14.15 19.25
CA ASP A 255 -23.24 14.55 17.98
C ASP A 255 -22.21 15.19 17.04
N THR A 256 -21.66 14.39 16.13
CA THR A 256 -20.67 14.86 15.17
C THR A 256 -21.19 14.90 13.74
N SER A 257 -21.07 16.04 13.09
CA SER A 257 -21.37 16.19 11.66
C SER A 257 -20.23 15.73 10.75
N MET A 258 -18.99 15.64 11.28
CA MET A 258 -17.76 15.42 10.49
C MET A 258 -17.36 13.94 10.37
N MET A 259 -17.99 13.05 11.10
CA MET A 259 -17.63 11.62 11.12
C MET A 259 -18.82 10.78 10.69
N GLY A 260 -18.54 9.63 10.07
CA GLY A 260 -19.52 8.61 9.70
C GLY A 260 -19.11 7.26 10.25
N LEU A 261 -20.09 6.44 10.64
CA LEU A 261 -19.89 5.09 11.13
C LEU A 261 -20.84 4.13 10.40
N ILE A 262 -20.28 3.03 9.89
CA ILE A 262 -21.01 1.86 9.40
C ILE A 262 -20.57 0.64 10.18
N GLU A 263 -21.54 -0.05 10.76
CA GLU A 263 -21.32 -1.31 11.45
C GLU A 263 -21.92 -2.45 10.61
N PHE A 264 -21.05 -3.35 10.11
CA PHE A 264 -21.43 -4.57 9.42
C PHE A 264 -21.71 -5.67 10.44
N GLY A 265 -22.70 -6.50 10.14
CA GLY A 265 -23.03 -7.68 10.92
C GLY A 265 -22.66 -8.98 10.20
N SER A 266 -23.01 -10.11 10.80
CA SER A 266 -22.78 -11.42 10.18
C SER A 266 -23.59 -11.68 8.90
N LYS A 267 -24.68 -10.95 8.69
CA LYS A 267 -25.53 -11.06 7.50
C LYS A 267 -24.88 -10.50 6.23
N GLU A 268 -23.95 -9.55 6.41
CA GLU A 268 -23.21 -8.89 5.33
C GLU A 268 -21.91 -9.63 4.95
N ILE A 269 -21.67 -10.83 5.50
CA ILE A 269 -20.50 -11.64 5.17
C ILE A 269 -20.67 -12.24 3.76
N GLU A 270 -19.84 -11.76 2.84
CA GLU A 270 -19.81 -12.18 1.43
C GLU A 270 -18.66 -13.18 1.23
N ARG A 271 -18.91 -14.45 1.53
CA ARG A 271 -17.93 -15.53 1.37
C ARG A 271 -18.49 -16.62 0.46
N HIS A 272 -17.58 -17.41 -0.13
CA HIS A 272 -17.97 -18.59 -0.89
C HIS A 272 -18.80 -19.52 0.01
N PRO A 273 -19.90 -20.15 -0.49
CA PRO A 273 -20.76 -21.03 0.31
C PRO A 273 -20.00 -22.11 1.09
N ALA A 274 -18.96 -22.69 0.48
CA ALA A 274 -18.09 -23.66 1.15
C ALA A 274 -17.44 -23.12 2.43
N VAL A 275 -17.09 -21.83 2.48
CA VAL A 275 -16.50 -21.22 3.70
C VAL A 275 -17.55 -21.18 4.82
N SER A 276 -18.80 -20.87 4.49
CA SER A 276 -19.89 -20.88 5.46
C SER A 276 -20.12 -22.29 6.02
N GLU A 277 -20.00 -23.32 5.19
CA GLU A 277 -20.10 -24.72 5.61
C GLU A 277 -18.94 -25.12 6.53
N VAL A 278 -17.71 -24.77 6.20
CA VAL A 278 -16.54 -24.99 7.07
C VAL A 278 -16.74 -24.32 8.44
N LEU A 279 -17.17 -23.06 8.47
CA LEU A 279 -17.39 -22.35 9.74
C LEU A 279 -18.52 -22.98 10.57
N ARG A 280 -19.55 -23.54 9.92
CA ARG A 280 -20.59 -24.27 10.62
C ARG A 280 -20.04 -25.55 11.28
N ILE A 281 -19.17 -26.27 10.60
CA ILE A 281 -18.52 -27.50 11.13
C ILE A 281 -17.66 -27.18 12.36
N TYR A 282 -16.89 -26.09 12.32
CA TYR A 282 -16.06 -25.70 13.47
C TYR A 282 -16.85 -25.14 14.66
N ARG A 283 -18.11 -24.75 14.48
CA ARG A 283 -18.98 -24.30 15.60
C ARG A 283 -19.75 -25.44 16.24
N SER A 284 -19.76 -26.62 15.64
CA SER A 284 -20.37 -27.85 16.19
C SER A 284 -19.34 -28.61 17.04
#